data_b6659831162fb2616a5860b12c9ab5d9
#
_entry.id   b6659831162fb2616a5860b12c9ab5d9
#
_cell.length_a   1.000
_cell.length_b   1.000
_cell.length_c   1.000
_cell.angle_alpha   90.00
_cell.angle_beta   90.00
_cell.angle_gamma   90.00
#
_symmetry.space_group_name_H-M   'P 1'
#
loop_
_entity.id
_entity.type
_entity.pdbx_description
1 polymer ?
#
loop_
_entity_poly.entity_id
_entity_poly.type
_entity_poly.pdbx_seq_one_letter_code
_entity_poly.pdbx_strand_id
1 'polypeptide(L)'
;MIELRQCTNKEQWDEYQLDNGAHPLQLWSWGQVKAGHGWQAVRLFAYSEDAIVAAAQILIRPLPSPFKSFAYIPRAVFPEAYKDDLLHLLSTHVKQEYRAIALSIEPDALAFEKPEGWVRSTNTILSAETVLLDITKQESDLLADMA
;
A
#
# COMPACT_ATOMS: atom_id res chain seq x y z
N MET A 1 -12.68 -3.33 -17.97
CA MET A 1 -12.00 -2.00 -17.83
C MET A 1 -11.88 -1.74 -16.34
N ILE A 2 -10.70 -1.31 -15.84
CA ILE A 2 -10.51 -1.03 -14.40
C ILE A 2 -10.85 0.43 -14.13
N GLU A 3 -11.57 0.68 -13.02
CA GLU A 3 -11.91 2.01 -12.52
C GLU A 3 -11.41 2.16 -11.08
N LEU A 4 -10.78 3.30 -10.75
CA LEU A 4 -10.38 3.60 -9.37
C LEU A 4 -11.46 4.43 -8.69
N ARG A 5 -11.90 4.00 -7.51
CA ARG A 5 -12.86 4.72 -6.66
C ARG A 5 -12.27 4.91 -5.27
N GLN A 6 -12.37 6.13 -4.74
CA GLN A 6 -11.86 6.42 -3.41
C GLN A 6 -12.79 5.82 -2.33
N CYS A 7 -12.18 5.13 -1.37
CA CYS A 7 -12.87 4.64 -0.18
C CYS A 7 -12.70 5.64 0.98
N THR A 8 -13.81 6.08 1.56
CA THR A 8 -13.86 6.95 2.75
C THR A 8 -14.49 6.25 3.96
N ASN A 9 -14.91 4.99 3.80
CA ASN A 9 -15.50 4.17 4.84
C ASN A 9 -14.45 3.22 5.43
N LYS A 10 -14.16 3.38 6.73
CA LYS A 10 -13.14 2.60 7.42
C LYS A 10 -13.51 1.11 7.52
N GLU A 11 -14.75 0.84 7.86
CA GLU A 11 -15.25 -0.53 8.06
C GLU A 11 -15.16 -1.31 6.76
N GLN A 12 -15.66 -0.75 5.66
CA GLN A 12 -15.59 -1.35 4.33
C GLN A 12 -14.14 -1.58 3.89
N TRP A 13 -13.25 -0.61 4.18
CA TRP A 13 -11.83 -0.73 3.85
C TRP A 13 -11.16 -1.87 4.61
N ASP A 14 -11.27 -1.87 5.93
CA ASP A 14 -10.59 -2.84 6.79
C ASP A 14 -11.17 -4.26 6.58
N GLU A 15 -12.49 -4.40 6.37
CA GLU A 15 -13.14 -5.68 6.03
C GLU A 15 -12.54 -6.26 4.74
N TYR A 16 -12.50 -5.48 3.65
CA TYR A 16 -11.91 -5.93 2.40
C TYR A 16 -10.44 -6.34 2.56
N GLN A 17 -9.64 -5.54 3.26
CA GLN A 17 -8.22 -5.81 3.46
C GLN A 17 -7.99 -7.08 4.29
N LEU A 18 -8.76 -7.28 5.35
CA LEU A 18 -8.66 -8.47 6.22
C LEU A 18 -9.10 -9.73 5.49
N ASP A 19 -10.20 -9.68 4.74
CA ASP A 19 -10.72 -10.82 3.98
C ASP A 19 -9.76 -11.26 2.87
N ASN A 20 -8.94 -10.34 2.35
CA ASN A 20 -7.94 -10.63 1.34
C ASN A 20 -6.52 -10.83 1.92
N GLY A 21 -6.38 -10.96 3.23
CA GLY A 21 -5.09 -11.24 3.89
C GLY A 21 -4.04 -10.16 3.69
N ALA A 22 -4.47 -8.90 3.57
CA ALA A 22 -3.56 -7.79 3.31
C ALA A 22 -2.61 -7.51 4.48
N HIS A 23 -1.45 -7.00 4.16
CA HIS A 23 -0.46 -6.59 5.15
C HIS A 23 -1.00 -5.47 6.06
N PRO A 24 -0.68 -5.45 7.37
CA PRO A 24 -1.13 -4.43 8.32
C PRO A 24 -0.88 -2.97 7.89
N LEU A 25 0.15 -2.71 7.08
CA LEU A 25 0.43 -1.38 6.52
C LEU A 25 -0.61 -0.91 5.48
N GLN A 26 -1.53 -1.79 5.08
CA GLN A 26 -2.67 -1.45 4.23
C GLN A 26 -3.95 -1.19 5.03
N LEU A 27 -3.97 -1.44 6.35
CA LEU A 27 -5.14 -1.15 7.19
C LEU A 27 -5.32 0.36 7.40
N TRP A 28 -6.54 0.74 7.69
CA TRP A 28 -6.93 2.15 7.90
C TRP A 28 -6.11 2.85 8.98
N SER A 29 -5.88 2.15 10.09
CA SER A 29 -5.14 2.66 11.25
C SER A 29 -3.71 3.10 10.89
N TRP A 30 -3.03 2.37 10.01
CA TRP A 30 -1.69 2.76 9.55
C TRP A 30 -1.69 4.13 8.86
N GLY A 31 -2.66 4.35 7.98
CA GLY A 31 -2.83 5.65 7.33
C GLY A 31 -3.08 6.78 8.33
N GLN A 32 -3.82 6.52 9.42
CA GLN A 32 -4.04 7.50 10.49
C GLN A 32 -2.74 7.81 11.25
N VAL A 33 -1.95 6.79 11.58
CA VAL A 33 -0.62 6.99 12.20
C VAL A 33 0.25 7.87 11.29
N LYS A 34 0.29 7.58 10.00
CA LYS A 34 1.07 8.36 9.02
C LYS A 34 0.55 9.80 8.87
N ALA A 35 -0.76 10.00 8.96
CA ALA A 35 -1.35 11.34 8.91
C ALA A 35 -0.85 12.23 10.07
N GLY A 36 -0.65 11.67 11.26
CA GLY A 36 -0.04 12.36 12.39
C GLY A 36 1.44 12.77 12.17
N HIS A 37 2.07 12.25 11.12
CA HIS A 37 3.48 12.52 10.78
C HIS A 37 3.64 13.24 9.43
N GLY A 38 2.63 13.99 9.01
CA GLY A 38 2.69 14.84 7.82
C GLY A 38 2.51 14.10 6.49
N TRP A 39 1.88 12.93 6.50
CA TRP A 39 1.41 12.23 5.32
C TRP A 39 -0.10 12.37 5.17
N GLN A 40 -0.59 12.30 3.95
CA GLN A 40 -2.02 12.13 3.66
C GLN A 40 -2.24 10.69 3.20
N ALA A 41 -3.17 9.97 3.84
CA ALA A 41 -3.56 8.63 3.39
C ALA A 41 -4.74 8.72 2.41
N VAL A 42 -4.57 8.13 1.25
CA VAL A 42 -5.58 7.97 0.20
C VAL A 42 -5.82 6.49 0.00
N ARG A 43 -7.08 6.09 -0.07
CA ARG A 43 -7.48 4.69 -0.18
C ARG A 43 -8.31 4.51 -1.43
N LEU A 44 -7.84 3.65 -2.33
CA LEU A 44 -8.48 3.41 -3.61
C LEU A 44 -8.86 1.94 -3.73
N PHE A 45 -10.10 1.69 -4.06
CA PHE A 45 -10.53 0.41 -4.62
C PHE A 45 -10.41 0.45 -6.14
N ALA A 46 -9.94 -0.64 -6.70
CA ALA A 46 -9.98 -0.88 -8.12
C ALA A 46 -11.15 -1.82 -8.45
N TYR A 47 -12.02 -1.36 -9.31
CA TYR A 47 -13.18 -2.12 -9.76
C TYR A 47 -12.95 -2.61 -11.19
N SER A 48 -13.30 -3.87 -11.43
CA SER A 48 -13.53 -4.39 -12.78
C SER A 48 -15.00 -4.77 -12.87
N GLU A 49 -15.74 -4.07 -13.73
CA GLU A 49 -17.19 -4.09 -13.71
C GLU A 49 -17.70 -3.63 -12.33
N ASP A 50 -18.45 -4.47 -11.60
CA ASP A 50 -18.99 -4.14 -10.27
C ASP A 50 -18.21 -4.81 -9.11
N ALA A 51 -17.15 -5.56 -9.42
CA ALA A 51 -16.36 -6.27 -8.42
C ALA A 51 -15.08 -5.50 -8.04
N ILE A 52 -14.76 -5.45 -6.75
CA ILE A 52 -13.46 -4.96 -6.28
C ILE A 52 -12.43 -6.03 -6.59
N VAL A 53 -11.44 -5.68 -7.41
CA VAL A 53 -10.36 -6.60 -7.84
C VAL A 53 -9.03 -6.30 -7.15
N ALA A 54 -8.86 -5.12 -6.59
CA ALA A 54 -7.70 -4.75 -5.79
C ALA A 54 -8.00 -3.53 -4.91
N ALA A 55 -7.13 -3.30 -3.93
CA ALA A 55 -7.16 -2.11 -3.09
C ALA A 55 -5.73 -1.64 -2.79
N ALA A 56 -5.53 -0.33 -2.72
CA ALA A 56 -4.25 0.26 -2.37
C ALA A 56 -4.41 1.48 -1.48
N GLN A 57 -3.78 1.46 -0.28
CA GLN A 57 -3.57 2.63 0.54
C GLN A 57 -2.31 3.34 0.08
N ILE A 58 -2.46 4.57 -0.38
CA ILE A 58 -1.39 5.41 -0.88
C ILE A 58 -1.08 6.48 0.17
N LEU A 59 0.17 6.62 0.51
CA LEU A 59 0.66 7.66 1.39
C LEU A 59 1.24 8.79 0.55
N ILE A 60 0.67 9.98 0.66
CA ILE A 60 1.10 11.17 -0.06
C ILE A 60 1.87 12.08 0.90
N ARG A 61 3.11 12.38 0.57
CA ARG A 61 3.95 13.30 1.33
C ARG A 61 4.09 14.63 0.60
N PRO A 62 3.66 15.75 1.18
CA PRO A 62 3.99 17.07 0.66
C PRO A 62 5.50 17.29 0.65
N LEU A 63 6.01 17.92 -0.40
CA LEU A 63 7.43 18.25 -0.56
C LEU A 63 7.63 19.78 -0.59
N PRO A 64 8.82 20.27 -0.21
CA PRO A 64 9.16 21.68 -0.35
C PRO A 64 9.09 22.16 -1.81
N SER A 65 8.76 23.46 -2.00
CA SER A 65 8.84 24.10 -3.33
C SER A 65 10.22 23.90 -3.98
N PRO A 66 10.29 23.66 -5.30
CA PRO A 66 9.22 23.69 -6.32
C PRO A 66 8.40 22.40 -6.44
N PHE A 67 8.76 21.36 -5.74
CA PHE A 67 8.07 20.07 -5.80
C PHE A 67 6.71 20.16 -5.09
N LYS A 68 5.79 19.23 -5.41
CA LYS A 68 4.47 19.21 -4.80
C LYS A 68 4.30 18.07 -3.83
N SER A 69 4.46 16.84 -4.30
CA SER A 69 4.33 15.67 -3.43
C SER A 69 5.15 14.48 -3.93
N PHE A 70 5.27 13.49 -3.05
CA PHE A 70 5.77 12.15 -3.30
C PHE A 70 4.69 11.15 -2.86
N ALA A 71 4.46 10.10 -3.62
CA ALA A 71 3.50 9.06 -3.33
C ALA A 71 4.20 7.73 -3.01
N TYR A 72 3.68 7.00 -2.02
CA TYR A 72 4.23 5.73 -1.58
C TYR A 72 3.13 4.71 -1.27
N ILE A 73 3.28 3.48 -1.76
CA ILE A 73 2.36 2.36 -1.50
C ILE A 73 3.16 1.24 -0.80
N PRO A 74 2.98 1.06 0.53
CA PRO A 74 3.61 -0.02 1.28
C PRO A 74 2.81 -1.31 1.15
N ARG A 75 3.45 -2.42 0.86
CA ARG A 75 2.91 -3.79 1.02
C ARG A 75 1.50 -4.01 0.44
N ALA A 76 1.16 -3.38 -0.68
CA ALA A 76 -0.07 -3.68 -1.38
C ALA A 76 0.07 -4.94 -2.24
N VAL A 77 -1.02 -5.69 -2.38
CA VAL A 77 -1.11 -6.82 -3.28
C VAL A 77 -1.62 -6.34 -4.63
N PHE A 78 -0.89 -6.70 -5.68
CA PHE A 78 -1.26 -6.41 -7.06
C PHE A 78 -1.54 -7.73 -7.78
N PRO A 79 -2.83 -8.10 -7.99
CA PRO A 79 -3.17 -9.32 -8.70
C PRO A 79 -2.58 -9.33 -10.11
N GLU A 80 -1.90 -10.40 -10.49
CA GLU A 80 -1.13 -10.48 -11.73
C GLU A 80 -1.95 -10.15 -12.99
N ALA A 81 -3.21 -10.57 -13.01
CA ALA A 81 -4.13 -10.31 -14.13
C ALA A 81 -4.43 -8.81 -14.36
N TYR A 82 -4.22 -7.97 -13.35
CA TYR A 82 -4.54 -6.53 -13.38
C TYR A 82 -3.34 -5.64 -13.08
N LYS A 83 -2.19 -6.21 -12.77
CA LYS A 83 -1.02 -5.51 -12.22
C LYS A 83 -0.60 -4.30 -13.06
N ASP A 84 -0.39 -4.50 -14.34
CA ASP A 84 0.16 -3.46 -15.22
C ASP A 84 -0.85 -2.31 -15.39
N ASP A 85 -2.12 -2.63 -15.61
CA ASP A 85 -3.19 -1.64 -15.72
C ASP A 85 -3.38 -0.87 -14.41
N LEU A 86 -3.37 -1.57 -13.29
CA LEU A 86 -3.48 -0.96 -11.95
C LEU A 86 -2.34 0.01 -11.68
N LEU A 87 -1.11 -0.39 -11.93
CA LEU A 87 0.06 0.44 -11.68
C LEU A 87 0.09 1.66 -12.60
N HIS A 88 -0.35 1.50 -13.85
CA HIS A 88 -0.53 2.63 -14.76
C HIS A 88 -1.60 3.61 -14.25
N LEU A 89 -2.78 3.11 -13.85
CA LEU A 89 -3.87 3.92 -13.33
C LEU A 89 -3.48 4.63 -12.02
N LEU A 90 -2.85 3.92 -11.08
CA LEU A 90 -2.39 4.50 -9.82
C LEU A 90 -1.34 5.59 -10.04
N SER A 91 -0.38 5.37 -10.94
CA SER A 91 0.63 6.38 -11.26
C SER A 91 0.03 7.63 -11.90
N THR A 92 -0.94 7.43 -12.79
CA THR A 92 -1.67 8.52 -13.44
C THR A 92 -2.50 9.29 -12.41
N HIS A 93 -3.23 8.59 -11.54
CA HIS A 93 -4.05 9.20 -10.49
C HIS A 93 -3.21 10.07 -9.54
N VAL A 94 -2.11 9.55 -8.99
CA VAL A 94 -1.29 10.35 -8.05
C VAL A 94 -0.60 11.53 -8.73
N LYS A 95 -0.26 11.41 -10.01
CA LYS A 95 0.29 12.51 -10.80
C LYS A 95 -0.75 13.61 -11.03
N GLN A 96 -1.96 13.26 -11.38
CA GLN A 96 -3.02 14.22 -11.71
C GLN A 96 -3.60 14.87 -10.46
N GLU A 97 -4.00 14.08 -9.47
CA GLU A 97 -4.73 14.58 -8.29
C GLU A 97 -3.79 15.19 -7.24
N TYR A 98 -2.60 14.63 -7.08
CA TYR A 98 -1.67 15.05 -6.01
C TYR A 98 -0.40 15.71 -6.54
N ARG A 99 -0.24 15.79 -7.88
CA ARG A 99 0.96 16.33 -8.55
C ARG A 99 2.23 15.66 -8.03
N ALA A 100 2.14 14.36 -7.77
CA ALA A 100 3.26 13.59 -7.29
C ALA A 100 4.37 13.53 -8.34
N ILE A 101 5.60 13.82 -7.93
CA ILE A 101 6.79 13.75 -8.78
C ILE A 101 7.27 12.31 -9.00
N ALA A 102 6.91 11.42 -8.07
CA ALA A 102 7.20 10.00 -8.15
C ALA A 102 6.15 9.20 -7.36
N LEU A 103 5.90 7.97 -7.78
CA LEU A 103 5.20 6.94 -7.04
C LEU A 103 6.20 5.81 -6.77
N SER A 104 6.45 5.52 -5.50
CA SER A 104 7.21 4.36 -5.06
C SER A 104 6.25 3.28 -4.56
N ILE A 105 6.51 2.03 -4.90
CA ILE A 105 5.76 0.88 -4.41
C ILE A 105 6.71 -0.15 -3.80
N GLU A 106 6.30 -0.77 -2.73
CA GLU A 106 6.91 -1.97 -2.16
C GLU A 106 5.81 -3.03 -2.05
N PRO A 107 5.65 -3.87 -3.08
CA PRO A 107 4.55 -4.85 -3.13
C PRO A 107 4.72 -5.92 -2.05
N ASP A 108 3.60 -6.49 -1.59
CA ASP A 108 3.59 -7.65 -0.72
C ASP A 108 3.63 -8.93 -1.57
N ALA A 109 4.82 -9.24 -2.07
CA ALA A 109 5.05 -10.39 -2.93
C ALA A 109 6.49 -10.88 -2.81
N LEU A 110 6.69 -12.21 -2.84
CA LEU A 110 8.02 -12.82 -2.84
C LEU A 110 8.80 -12.55 -4.13
N ALA A 111 8.09 -12.47 -5.25
CA ALA A 111 8.62 -12.07 -6.53
C ALA A 111 7.68 -11.05 -7.18
N PHE A 112 8.24 -9.99 -7.72
CA PHE A 112 7.50 -8.95 -8.39
C PHE A 112 8.24 -8.50 -9.64
N GLU A 113 7.66 -8.79 -10.80
CA GLU A 113 8.16 -8.26 -12.05
C GLU A 113 7.63 -6.85 -12.26
N LYS A 114 8.55 -5.90 -12.42
CA LYS A 114 8.18 -4.51 -12.67
C LYS A 114 7.59 -4.36 -14.08
N PRO A 115 6.52 -3.59 -14.25
CA PRO A 115 6.03 -3.24 -15.57
C PRO A 115 7.02 -2.40 -16.38
N GLU A 116 6.79 -2.31 -17.68
CA GLU A 116 7.52 -1.40 -18.55
C GLU A 116 7.39 0.06 -18.06
N GLY A 117 8.45 0.84 -18.16
CA GLY A 117 8.50 2.23 -17.70
C GLY A 117 8.74 2.41 -16.20
N TRP A 118 8.72 1.33 -15.41
CA TRP A 118 9.08 1.38 -13.99
C TRP A 118 10.56 1.09 -13.77
N VAL A 119 11.13 1.74 -12.76
CA VAL A 119 12.55 1.60 -12.40
C VAL A 119 12.64 0.93 -11.04
N ARG A 120 13.53 -0.06 -10.90
CA ARG A 120 13.83 -0.65 -9.60
C ARG A 120 14.64 0.36 -8.77
N SER A 121 14.12 0.67 -7.58
CA SER A 121 14.85 1.53 -6.63
C SER A 121 15.99 0.75 -5.99
N THR A 122 17.12 1.43 -5.76
CA THR A 122 18.22 0.91 -4.95
C THR A 122 18.00 1.18 -3.45
N ASN A 123 17.07 2.09 -3.13
CA ASN A 123 16.69 2.42 -1.75
C ASN A 123 15.38 1.72 -1.42
N THR A 124 15.40 0.91 -0.38
CA THR A 124 14.20 0.29 0.22
C THR A 124 13.77 1.11 1.43
N ILE A 125 12.46 1.29 1.61
CA ILE A 125 11.88 1.98 2.77
C ILE A 125 11.60 0.97 3.88
N LEU A 126 11.14 -0.23 3.49
CA LEU A 126 10.87 -1.35 4.41
C LEU A 126 12.00 -2.37 4.33
N SER A 127 12.23 -3.09 5.44
CA SER A 127 13.14 -4.23 5.43
C SER A 127 12.63 -5.32 4.47
N ALA A 128 13.56 -5.91 3.72
CA ALA A 128 13.25 -7.04 2.84
C ALA A 128 12.88 -8.30 3.62
N GLU A 129 13.39 -8.41 4.85
CA GLU A 129 13.18 -9.54 5.75
C GLU A 129 12.49 -9.05 7.01
N THR A 130 11.58 -9.86 7.54
CA THR A 130 10.88 -9.62 8.79
C THR A 130 10.72 -10.91 9.57
N VAL A 131 10.50 -10.79 10.87
CA VAL A 131 10.22 -11.91 11.77
C VAL A 131 8.76 -11.84 12.19
N LEU A 132 8.06 -12.96 12.09
CA LEU A 132 6.72 -13.14 12.62
C LEU A 132 6.81 -13.82 13.98
N LEU A 133 6.29 -13.18 15.00
CA LEU A 133 6.18 -13.73 16.34
C LEU A 133 4.72 -14.10 16.60
N ASP A 134 4.48 -15.37 16.94
CA ASP A 134 3.16 -15.82 17.40
C ASP A 134 2.93 -15.36 18.84
N ILE A 135 2.14 -14.31 19.01
CA ILE A 135 1.80 -13.72 20.32
C ILE A 135 0.54 -14.33 20.94
N THR A 136 -0.01 -15.42 20.39
CA THR A 136 -1.15 -16.13 20.99
C THR A 136 -0.75 -17.04 22.14
N LYS A 137 0.55 -17.33 22.30
CA LYS A 137 1.13 -18.12 23.39
C LYS A 137 1.04 -17.39 24.72
N GLN A 138 1.18 -18.13 25.82
CA GLN A 138 1.31 -17.54 27.16
C GLN A 138 2.63 -16.75 27.27
N GLU A 139 2.64 -15.68 28.07
CA GLU A 139 3.82 -14.82 28.25
C GLU A 139 5.08 -15.60 28.69
N SER A 140 4.92 -16.58 29.58
CA SER A 140 6.02 -17.45 30.00
C SER A 140 6.67 -18.22 28.87
N ASP A 141 5.86 -18.69 27.91
CA ASP A 141 6.34 -19.45 26.76
C ASP A 141 7.03 -18.55 25.74
N LEU A 142 6.49 -17.33 25.55
CA LEU A 142 7.11 -16.30 24.71
C LEU A 142 8.50 -15.91 25.26
N LEU A 143 8.61 -15.71 26.57
CA LEU A 143 9.89 -15.39 27.20
C LEU A 143 10.90 -16.54 27.11
N ALA A 144 10.44 -17.79 27.21
CA ALA A 144 11.30 -18.96 27.05
C ALA A 144 11.83 -19.11 25.61
N ASP A 145 11.01 -18.79 24.62
CA ASP A 145 11.41 -18.84 23.19
C ASP A 145 12.40 -17.72 22.81
N MET A 146 12.54 -16.68 23.64
CA MET A 146 13.46 -15.56 23.42
C MET A 146 14.86 -15.77 24.04
N ALA A 147 15.05 -16.83 24.83
CA ALA A 147 16.33 -17.17 25.48
C ALA A 147 17.15 -18.10 24.59
#